data_000c1cad4f15bfc6698804d28fba4a6a
#
_entry.id   000c1cad4f15bfc6698804d28fba4a6a
#
_cell.length_a   1.000
_cell.length_b   1.000
_cell.length_c   1.000
_cell.angle_alpha   90.00
_cell.angle_beta   90.00
_cell.angle_gamma   90.00
#
_symmetry.space_group_name_H-M   'P 1'
#
loop_
_entity.id
_entity.type
_entity.pdbx_description
1 polymer ?
#
loop_
_entity_poly.entity_id
_entity_poly.type
_entity_poly.pdbx_seq_one_letter_code
_entity_poly.pdbx_strand_id
1 'polypeptide(L)'
;MNTNPPIYFREDDLRYYPFCLSHTCTFTSSPTGPGNTAPPGVCCYFTSLTQYLQYRKALFFYDHRAAEDILTTSDVSLIMSISRRINGLQVEVWNGMRNTLVREGLMLKFGQNEELRRLLLDTGDRELVYASGTRDWGVGFAPTDAGKSRDSWGLNLLGQALMDVRRRLREYADATGTYPKARPAPIDIKMNSLVELQGGS
;
A
#
# COMPACT_ATOMS: atom_id res chain seq x y z
N MET A 1 -18.06 24.71 -0.79
CA MET A 1 -18.08 23.61 -1.79
C MET A 1 -16.77 23.64 -2.53
N ASN A 2 -16.09 22.48 -2.67
CA ASN A 2 -14.79 22.47 -3.36
C ASN A 2 -15.04 22.67 -4.87
N THR A 3 -14.61 23.80 -5.41
CA THR A 3 -14.86 24.20 -6.81
C THR A 3 -13.94 23.51 -7.81
N ASN A 4 -12.92 22.80 -7.33
CA ASN A 4 -11.96 22.11 -8.18
C ASN A 4 -12.50 20.74 -8.61
N PRO A 5 -12.42 20.38 -9.91
CA PRO A 5 -12.91 19.10 -10.41
C PRO A 5 -12.12 17.92 -9.78
N PRO A 6 -12.77 16.74 -9.60
CA PRO A 6 -12.11 15.54 -9.15
C PRO A 6 -10.92 15.15 -10.05
N ILE A 7 -9.96 14.44 -9.48
CA ILE A 7 -8.89 13.76 -10.22
C ILE A 7 -9.31 12.29 -10.35
N TYR A 8 -9.59 11.87 -11.59
CA TYR A 8 -9.82 10.47 -11.93
C TYR A 8 -8.49 9.86 -12.32
N PHE A 9 -8.03 8.83 -11.61
CA PHE A 9 -6.76 8.15 -11.88
C PHE A 9 -6.93 6.64 -12.05
N ARG A 10 -6.01 6.03 -12.77
CA ARG A 10 -5.95 4.57 -13.03
C ARG A 10 -4.54 4.16 -13.47
N GLU A 11 -4.35 2.86 -13.76
CA GLU A 11 -3.03 2.28 -14.04
C GLU A 11 -2.36 2.81 -15.32
N ASP A 12 -3.12 3.26 -16.29
CA ASP A 12 -2.61 3.83 -17.55
C ASP A 12 -2.50 5.37 -17.55
N ASP A 13 -2.73 6.00 -16.41
CA ASP A 13 -2.55 7.44 -16.24
C ASP A 13 -1.06 7.74 -16.00
N LEU A 14 -0.42 8.37 -16.98
CA LEU A 14 1.01 8.71 -16.90
C LEU A 14 1.36 9.62 -15.70
N ARG A 15 0.44 10.50 -15.29
CA ARG A 15 0.68 11.46 -14.20
C ARG A 15 0.35 10.87 -12.84
N TYR A 16 -0.80 10.21 -12.71
CA TYR A 16 -1.33 9.77 -11.42
C TYR A 16 -1.24 8.26 -11.21
N TYR A 17 -0.60 7.51 -12.10
CA TYR A 17 -0.24 6.11 -11.85
C TYR A 17 0.46 5.89 -10.49
N PRO A 18 1.29 6.83 -9.99
CA PRO A 18 1.84 6.73 -8.64
C PRO A 18 0.82 6.55 -7.51
N PHE A 19 -0.44 6.87 -7.73
CA PHE A 19 -1.50 6.65 -6.74
C PHE A 19 -2.01 5.21 -6.71
N CYS A 20 -1.78 4.42 -7.76
CA CYS A 20 -2.22 3.02 -7.85
C CYS A 20 -1.44 2.11 -6.91
N LEU A 21 -2.07 0.99 -6.54
CA LEU A 21 -1.49 -0.02 -5.64
C LEU A 21 -0.28 -0.71 -6.27
N SER A 22 -0.32 -0.93 -7.59
CA SER A 22 0.69 -1.63 -8.38
C SER A 22 1.91 -0.77 -8.74
N HIS A 23 1.86 0.55 -8.53
CA HIS A 23 2.96 1.45 -8.86
C HIS A 23 4.25 1.04 -8.17
N THR A 24 5.30 0.84 -8.96
CA THR A 24 6.63 0.46 -8.48
C THR A 24 7.31 1.63 -7.77
N CYS A 25 7.58 1.46 -6.50
CA CYS A 25 8.35 2.38 -5.67
C CYS A 25 8.88 1.63 -4.44
N THR A 26 10.01 2.05 -3.90
CA THR A 26 10.58 1.42 -2.71
C THR A 26 10.18 2.16 -1.45
N PHE A 27 9.83 1.41 -0.42
CA PHE A 27 9.65 1.91 0.94
C PHE A 27 9.87 0.78 1.95
N THR A 28 10.06 1.13 3.19
CA THR A 28 10.35 0.17 4.27
C THR A 28 9.27 0.19 5.33
N SER A 29 9.04 -0.95 5.95
CA SER A 29 8.22 -1.07 7.15
C SER A 29 8.89 -1.99 8.15
N SER A 30 8.87 -1.61 9.41
CA SER A 30 9.15 -2.59 10.48
C SER A 30 7.99 -3.57 10.53
N PRO A 31 8.24 -4.87 10.59
CA PRO A 31 7.18 -5.84 10.79
C PRO A 31 6.51 -5.56 12.14
N THR A 32 5.23 -5.20 12.13
CA THR A 32 4.43 -4.93 13.32
C THR A 32 3.06 -5.58 13.17
N GLY A 33 2.50 -6.04 14.27
CA GLY A 33 1.14 -6.58 14.29
C GLY A 33 1.07 -8.10 14.51
N PRO A 34 -0.15 -8.66 14.56
CA PRO A 34 -0.39 -10.08 14.74
C PRO A 34 0.39 -10.93 13.72
N GLY A 35 0.92 -12.05 14.14
CA GLY A 35 1.69 -12.96 13.28
C GLY A 35 3.13 -12.52 12.98
N ASN A 36 3.57 -11.35 13.46
CA ASN A 36 4.95 -10.92 13.26
C ASN A 36 5.91 -11.61 14.23
N THR A 37 6.84 -12.38 13.69
CA THR A 37 7.92 -13.04 14.44
C THR A 37 9.29 -12.42 14.20
N ALA A 38 9.36 -11.31 13.42
CA ALA A 38 10.64 -10.69 13.12
C ALA A 38 11.27 -10.04 14.36
N PRO A 39 12.59 -10.14 14.53
CA PRO A 39 13.30 -9.49 15.63
C PRO A 39 13.11 -7.97 15.62
N PRO A 40 13.17 -7.31 16.78
CA PRO A 40 13.17 -5.85 16.84
C PRO A 40 14.28 -5.24 15.97
N GLY A 41 13.93 -4.24 15.17
CA GLY A 41 14.90 -3.56 14.30
C GLY A 41 14.98 -4.09 12.87
N VAL A 42 14.40 -5.24 12.57
CA VAL A 42 14.29 -5.74 11.20
C VAL A 42 13.31 -4.88 10.41
N CYS A 43 13.69 -4.45 9.22
CA CYS A 43 12.82 -3.75 8.29
C CYS A 43 12.63 -4.60 7.03
N CYS A 44 11.38 -4.71 6.58
CA CYS A 44 11.06 -5.29 5.28
C CYS A 44 11.05 -4.19 4.21
N TYR A 45 11.55 -4.52 3.01
CA TYR A 45 11.49 -3.68 1.83
C TYR A 45 10.32 -4.09 0.96
N PHE A 46 9.64 -3.10 0.44
CA PHE A 46 8.52 -3.30 -0.47
C PHE A 46 8.77 -2.53 -1.76
N THR A 47 8.41 -3.14 -2.88
CA THR A 47 8.55 -2.58 -4.22
C THR A 47 7.22 -2.02 -4.76
N SER A 48 6.12 -2.26 -4.05
CA SER A 48 4.80 -1.70 -4.37
C SER A 48 3.87 -1.79 -3.16
N LEU A 49 2.82 -0.99 -3.18
CA LEU A 49 1.78 -1.08 -2.15
C LEU A 49 1.01 -2.41 -2.22
N THR A 50 0.87 -2.99 -3.42
CA THR A 50 0.32 -4.34 -3.59
C THR A 50 1.13 -5.36 -2.80
N GLN A 51 2.46 -5.39 -2.95
CA GLN A 51 3.32 -6.31 -2.21
C GLN A 51 3.15 -6.15 -0.70
N TYR A 52 3.19 -4.91 -0.20
CA TYR A 52 2.97 -4.61 1.22
C TYR A 52 1.63 -5.14 1.74
N LEU A 53 0.54 -4.86 1.04
CA LEU A 53 -0.79 -5.28 1.47
C LEU A 53 -0.95 -6.80 1.51
N GLN A 54 -0.42 -7.51 0.50
CA GLN A 54 -0.52 -8.97 0.47
C GLN A 54 0.41 -9.63 1.50
N TYR A 55 1.59 -9.07 1.75
CA TYR A 55 2.46 -9.48 2.85
C TYR A 55 1.76 -9.33 4.20
N ARG A 56 1.19 -8.14 4.50
CA ARG A 56 0.46 -7.88 5.74
C ARG A 56 -0.76 -8.77 5.90
N LYS A 57 -1.45 -9.09 4.79
CA LYS A 57 -2.55 -10.06 4.76
C LYS A 57 -2.08 -11.46 5.15
N ALA A 58 -0.98 -11.95 4.58
CA ALA A 58 -0.43 -13.26 4.90
C ALA A 58 -0.04 -13.35 6.39
N LEU A 59 0.67 -12.35 6.92
CA LEU A 59 1.00 -12.29 8.36
C LEU A 59 -0.24 -12.26 9.25
N PHE A 60 -1.27 -11.52 8.87
CA PHE A 60 -2.49 -11.41 9.65
C PHE A 60 -3.21 -12.76 9.80
N PHE A 61 -3.15 -13.61 8.78
CA PHE A 61 -3.68 -14.97 8.80
C PHE A 61 -2.65 -16.03 9.20
N TYR A 62 -1.50 -15.62 9.75
CA TYR A 62 -0.42 -16.50 10.23
C TYR A 62 0.17 -17.42 9.15
N ASP A 63 0.02 -17.07 7.87
CA ASP A 63 0.68 -17.77 6.76
C ASP A 63 2.06 -17.18 6.49
N HIS A 64 3.03 -17.56 7.32
CA HIS A 64 4.40 -17.06 7.24
C HIS A 64 5.08 -17.43 5.92
N ARG A 65 4.78 -18.63 5.39
CA ARG A 65 5.33 -19.07 4.11
C ARG A 65 4.85 -18.17 2.96
N ALA A 66 3.56 -17.90 2.88
CA ALA A 66 3.02 -16.98 1.88
C ALA A 66 3.60 -15.57 2.05
N ALA A 67 3.83 -15.11 3.29
CA ALA A 67 4.46 -13.82 3.55
C ALA A 67 5.91 -13.77 3.01
N GLU A 68 6.71 -14.81 3.26
CA GLU A 68 8.07 -14.94 2.74
C GLU A 68 8.07 -14.99 1.20
N ASP A 69 7.24 -15.84 0.59
CA ASP A 69 7.13 -15.96 -0.86
C ASP A 69 6.76 -14.61 -1.52
N ILE A 70 5.88 -13.83 -0.90
CA ILE A 70 5.51 -12.48 -1.38
C ILE A 70 6.70 -11.52 -1.34
N LEU A 71 7.57 -11.58 -0.34
CA LEU A 71 8.74 -10.71 -0.23
C LEU A 71 9.81 -11.02 -1.29
N THR A 72 9.86 -12.24 -1.82
CA THR A 72 10.88 -12.67 -2.80
C THR A 72 10.61 -12.20 -4.22
N THR A 73 9.43 -11.63 -4.51
CA THR A 73 9.03 -11.23 -5.85
C THR A 73 8.46 -9.81 -5.91
N SER A 74 8.73 -9.12 -7.02
CA SER A 74 8.09 -7.85 -7.37
C SER A 74 6.98 -8.01 -8.43
N ASP A 75 6.79 -9.22 -8.95
CA ASP A 75 5.73 -9.50 -9.93
C ASP A 75 4.35 -9.47 -9.26
N VAL A 76 3.57 -8.47 -9.63
CA VAL A 76 2.21 -8.26 -9.08
C VAL A 76 1.30 -9.45 -9.36
N SER A 77 1.41 -10.11 -10.52
CA SER A 77 0.58 -11.26 -10.88
C SER A 77 0.90 -12.46 -9.99
N LEU A 78 2.20 -12.70 -9.75
CA LEU A 78 2.65 -13.76 -8.84
C LEU A 78 2.24 -13.46 -7.39
N ILE A 79 2.44 -12.23 -6.91
CA ILE A 79 1.99 -11.78 -5.59
C ILE A 79 0.49 -12.05 -5.41
N MET A 80 -0.33 -11.67 -6.39
CA MET A 80 -1.78 -11.89 -6.33
C MET A 80 -2.16 -13.38 -6.39
N SER A 81 -1.39 -14.20 -7.10
CA SER A 81 -1.56 -15.66 -7.13
C SER A 81 -1.30 -16.29 -5.76
N ILE A 82 -0.19 -15.91 -5.09
CA ILE A 82 0.13 -16.35 -3.73
C ILE A 82 -0.98 -15.91 -2.77
N SER A 83 -1.38 -14.65 -2.83
CA SER A 83 -2.37 -14.06 -1.94
C SER A 83 -3.75 -14.75 -1.98
N ARG A 84 -4.15 -15.32 -3.12
CA ARG A 84 -5.41 -16.08 -3.23
C ARG A 84 -5.38 -17.42 -2.50
N ARG A 85 -4.19 -17.94 -2.20
CA ARG A 85 -3.94 -19.24 -1.58
C ARG A 85 -3.51 -19.14 -0.13
N ILE A 86 -3.57 -17.95 0.48
CA ILE A 86 -3.24 -17.75 1.90
C ILE A 86 -4.12 -18.66 2.74
N ASN A 87 -3.48 -19.46 3.60
CA ASN A 87 -4.16 -20.38 4.52
C ASN A 87 -4.96 -19.58 5.56
N GLY A 88 -6.12 -20.13 5.93
CA GLY A 88 -6.96 -19.50 6.95
C GLY A 88 -7.61 -18.18 6.57
N LEU A 89 -7.55 -17.78 5.29
CA LEU A 89 -8.13 -16.53 4.82
C LEU A 89 -9.63 -16.49 5.06
N GLN A 90 -10.07 -15.51 5.83
CA GLN A 90 -11.48 -15.16 6.05
C GLN A 90 -11.73 -13.80 5.38
N VAL A 91 -12.55 -13.82 4.33
CA VAL A 91 -12.76 -12.64 3.46
C VAL A 91 -13.38 -11.48 4.22
N GLU A 92 -14.34 -11.74 5.10
CA GLU A 92 -15.03 -10.74 5.94
C GLU A 92 -14.06 -10.06 6.89
N VAL A 93 -13.20 -10.83 7.53
CA VAL A 93 -12.15 -10.33 8.44
C VAL A 93 -11.15 -9.48 7.66
N TRP A 94 -10.71 -9.95 6.49
CA TRP A 94 -9.84 -9.17 5.60
C TRP A 94 -10.48 -7.85 5.19
N ASN A 95 -11.76 -7.86 4.81
CA ASN A 95 -12.50 -6.66 4.42
C ASN A 95 -12.56 -5.63 5.55
N GLY A 96 -12.64 -6.07 6.80
CA GLY A 96 -12.57 -5.19 7.97
C GLY A 96 -11.20 -4.55 8.17
N MET A 97 -10.12 -5.27 7.85
CA MET A 97 -8.73 -4.84 8.12
C MET A 97 -8.10 -4.04 6.98
N ARG A 98 -8.44 -4.34 5.73
CA ARG A 98 -7.76 -3.80 4.54
C ARG A 98 -7.72 -2.27 4.50
N ASN A 99 -8.76 -1.59 5.02
CA ASN A 99 -8.83 -0.12 5.05
C ASN A 99 -7.79 0.50 5.96
N THR A 100 -7.48 -0.12 7.08
CA THR A 100 -6.40 0.32 7.98
C THR A 100 -5.04 0.07 7.33
N LEU A 101 -4.83 -1.13 6.81
CA LEU A 101 -3.55 -1.52 6.23
C LEU A 101 -3.19 -0.71 4.98
N VAL A 102 -4.16 -0.35 4.13
CA VAL A 102 -3.87 0.49 2.96
C VAL A 102 -3.45 1.90 3.37
N ARG A 103 -4.06 2.49 4.40
CA ARG A 103 -3.65 3.79 4.92
C ARG A 103 -2.25 3.76 5.53
N GLU A 104 -1.93 2.72 6.30
CA GLU A 104 -0.58 2.51 6.82
C GLU A 104 0.45 2.43 5.69
N GLY A 105 0.23 1.57 4.70
CA GLY A 105 1.13 1.42 3.56
C GLY A 105 1.27 2.69 2.72
N LEU A 106 0.19 3.44 2.51
CA LEU A 106 0.22 4.74 1.84
C LEU A 106 1.01 5.78 2.64
N MET A 107 0.86 5.82 3.96
CA MET A 107 1.69 6.70 4.82
C MET A 107 3.18 6.37 4.69
N LEU A 108 3.55 5.08 4.64
CA LEU A 108 4.93 4.66 4.41
C LEU A 108 5.41 5.06 3.02
N LYS A 109 4.62 4.75 1.98
CA LYS A 109 4.93 5.05 0.58
C LYS A 109 5.17 6.55 0.36
N PHE A 110 4.20 7.38 0.71
CA PHE A 110 4.26 8.82 0.48
C PHE A 110 5.10 9.56 1.51
N GLY A 111 5.19 9.05 2.73
CA GLY A 111 6.06 9.61 3.76
C GLY A 111 7.54 9.46 3.43
N GLN A 112 7.94 8.35 2.84
CA GLN A 112 9.34 8.02 2.54
C GLN A 112 9.80 8.47 1.15
N ASN A 113 8.88 8.80 0.23
CA ASN A 113 9.18 9.20 -1.15
C ASN A 113 8.77 10.65 -1.38
N GLU A 114 9.74 11.55 -1.41
CA GLU A 114 9.50 13.00 -1.51
C GLU A 114 8.75 13.40 -2.78
N GLU A 115 9.14 12.88 -3.94
CA GLU A 115 8.50 13.18 -5.21
C GLU A 115 7.03 12.72 -5.23
N LEU A 116 6.77 11.50 -4.74
CA LEU A 116 5.42 10.97 -4.64
C LEU A 116 4.58 11.80 -3.66
N ARG A 117 5.16 12.18 -2.52
CA ARG A 117 4.51 13.05 -1.54
C ARG A 117 4.14 14.39 -2.13
N ARG A 118 5.06 15.06 -2.86
CA ARG A 118 4.76 16.31 -3.55
C ARG A 118 3.60 16.14 -4.52
N LEU A 119 3.63 15.10 -5.36
CA LEU A 119 2.54 14.80 -6.29
C LEU A 119 1.19 14.68 -5.58
N LEU A 120 1.14 13.98 -4.42
CA LEU A 120 -0.09 13.82 -3.64
C LEU A 120 -0.54 15.16 -3.03
N LEU A 121 0.38 15.94 -2.48
CA LEU A 121 0.07 17.23 -1.85
C LEU A 121 -0.37 18.28 -2.88
N ASP A 122 0.20 18.26 -4.09
CA ASP A 122 -0.15 19.15 -5.20
C ASP A 122 -1.58 18.92 -5.74
N THR A 123 -2.21 17.82 -5.38
CA THR A 123 -3.63 17.62 -5.67
C THR A 123 -4.55 18.59 -4.89
N GLY A 124 -4.01 19.37 -3.94
CA GLY A 124 -4.78 20.30 -3.11
C GLY A 124 -5.87 19.58 -2.33
N ASP A 125 -7.09 20.09 -2.39
CA ASP A 125 -8.25 19.47 -1.73
C ASP A 125 -9.19 18.77 -2.72
N ARG A 126 -8.70 18.52 -3.92
CA ARG A 126 -9.46 17.83 -4.97
C ARG A 126 -9.81 16.41 -4.51
N GLU A 127 -10.99 15.97 -4.88
CA GLU A 127 -11.40 14.60 -4.71
C GLU A 127 -10.53 13.68 -5.57
N LEU A 128 -10.05 12.57 -4.98
CA LEU A 128 -9.27 11.55 -5.69
C LEU A 128 -10.16 10.34 -5.93
N VAL A 129 -10.30 9.96 -7.20
CA VAL A 129 -11.24 8.93 -7.65
C VAL A 129 -10.48 7.86 -8.42
N TYR A 130 -10.42 6.65 -7.85
CA TYR A 130 -9.83 5.53 -8.57
C TYR A 130 -10.84 5.00 -9.58
N ALA A 131 -10.68 5.44 -10.82
CA ALA A 131 -11.57 5.15 -11.93
C ALA A 131 -11.23 3.80 -12.57
N SER A 132 -11.46 2.74 -11.84
CA SER A 132 -11.20 1.36 -12.22
C SER A 132 -12.47 0.52 -12.14
N GLY A 133 -12.50 -0.62 -12.86
CA GLY A 133 -13.64 -1.54 -12.87
C GLY A 133 -13.93 -2.23 -11.54
N THR A 134 -13.02 -2.14 -10.55
CA THR A 134 -13.26 -2.68 -9.21
C THR A 134 -14.20 -1.76 -8.43
N ARG A 135 -15.21 -2.32 -7.77
CA ARG A 135 -16.17 -1.51 -7.01
C ARG A 135 -15.76 -1.28 -5.54
N ASP A 136 -14.79 -2.01 -5.05
CA ASP A 136 -14.26 -1.86 -3.70
C ASP A 136 -13.16 -0.79 -3.67
N TRP A 137 -12.04 -1.06 -4.32
CA TRP A 137 -10.91 -0.14 -4.38
C TRP A 137 -11.20 1.10 -5.21
N GLY A 138 -11.97 0.95 -6.29
CA GLY A 138 -12.38 2.01 -7.19
C GLY A 138 -13.88 2.25 -7.21
N VAL A 139 -14.31 2.99 -8.22
CA VAL A 139 -15.71 3.38 -8.40
C VAL A 139 -16.51 2.45 -9.32
N GLY A 140 -15.87 1.48 -9.98
CA GLY A 140 -16.52 0.55 -10.90
C GLY A 140 -16.71 1.09 -12.32
N PHE A 141 -16.16 2.25 -12.64
CA PHE A 141 -16.30 2.94 -13.91
C PHE A 141 -14.96 3.47 -14.41
N ALA A 142 -14.81 3.53 -15.75
CA ALA A 142 -13.69 4.20 -16.40
C ALA A 142 -13.77 5.74 -16.21
N PRO A 143 -12.66 6.48 -16.37
CA PRO A 143 -12.64 7.93 -16.17
C PRO A 143 -13.69 8.71 -17.01
N THR A 144 -13.97 8.23 -18.23
CA THR A 144 -14.96 8.82 -19.15
C THR A 144 -16.39 8.78 -18.63
N ASP A 145 -16.69 7.77 -17.82
CA ASP A 145 -18.04 7.46 -17.35
C ASP A 145 -18.23 7.72 -15.86
N ALA A 146 -17.14 7.72 -15.10
CA ALA A 146 -17.17 7.88 -13.64
C ALA A 146 -17.92 9.15 -13.21
N GLY A 147 -17.65 10.29 -13.86
CA GLY A 147 -18.31 11.56 -13.54
C GLY A 147 -19.84 11.55 -13.74
N LYS A 148 -20.31 10.81 -14.74
CA LYS A 148 -21.73 10.71 -15.08
C LYS A 148 -22.46 9.66 -14.21
N SER A 149 -21.71 8.73 -13.61
CA SER A 149 -22.26 7.58 -12.88
C SER A 149 -22.07 7.72 -11.36
N ARG A 150 -21.95 8.94 -10.84
CA ARG A 150 -21.60 9.20 -9.44
C ARG A 150 -22.52 8.50 -8.45
N ASP A 151 -23.81 8.48 -8.69
CA ASP A 151 -24.80 7.84 -7.82
C ASP A 151 -24.69 6.31 -7.78
N SER A 152 -23.96 5.74 -8.73
CA SER A 152 -23.73 4.29 -8.85
C SER A 152 -22.29 3.88 -8.51
N TRP A 153 -21.50 4.76 -7.92
CA TRP A 153 -20.11 4.46 -7.58
C TRP A 153 -20.00 3.32 -6.58
N GLY A 154 -18.92 2.57 -6.72
CA GLY A 154 -18.40 1.69 -5.67
C GLY A 154 -17.77 2.48 -4.52
N LEU A 155 -17.04 1.79 -3.66
CA LEU A 155 -16.57 2.35 -2.39
C LEU A 155 -15.42 3.36 -2.54
N ASN A 156 -14.70 3.37 -3.67
CA ASN A 156 -13.52 4.24 -3.87
C ASN A 156 -12.51 4.18 -2.70
N LEU A 157 -12.27 3.00 -2.13
CA LEU A 157 -11.44 2.86 -0.92
C LEU A 157 -10.02 3.41 -1.10
N LEU A 158 -9.44 3.26 -2.30
CA LEU A 158 -8.11 3.78 -2.57
C LEU A 158 -8.11 5.31 -2.63
N GLY A 159 -9.07 5.92 -3.31
CA GLY A 159 -9.21 7.38 -3.35
C GLY A 159 -9.43 8.00 -1.96
N GLN A 160 -10.30 7.38 -1.16
CA GLN A 160 -10.55 7.80 0.23
C GLN A 160 -9.28 7.67 1.10
N ALA A 161 -8.54 6.57 0.97
CA ALA A 161 -7.31 6.36 1.72
C ALA A 161 -6.22 7.39 1.34
N LEU A 162 -6.08 7.71 0.04
CA LEU A 162 -5.16 8.74 -0.44
C LEU A 162 -5.51 10.14 0.10
N MET A 163 -6.78 10.51 0.09
CA MET A 163 -7.24 11.79 0.65
C MET A 163 -6.98 11.88 2.16
N ASP A 164 -7.22 10.80 2.90
CA ASP A 164 -6.92 10.74 4.34
C ASP A 164 -5.40 10.85 4.60
N VAL A 165 -4.58 10.13 3.85
CA VAL A 165 -3.11 10.19 3.97
C VAL A 165 -2.59 11.58 3.61
N ARG A 166 -3.12 12.22 2.55
CA ARG A 166 -2.79 13.60 2.19
C ARG A 166 -3.03 14.57 3.34
N ARG A 167 -4.19 14.47 4.00
CA ARG A 167 -4.54 15.28 5.18
C ARG A 167 -3.56 15.03 6.32
N ARG A 168 -3.29 13.76 6.67
CA ARG A 168 -2.36 13.39 7.76
C ARG A 168 -0.94 13.84 7.50
N LEU A 169 -0.47 13.80 6.27
CA LEU A 169 0.86 14.30 5.90
C LEU A 169 0.98 15.81 6.11
N ARG A 170 -0.07 16.59 5.81
CA ARG A 170 -0.12 18.03 6.09
C ARG A 170 -0.10 18.29 7.59
N GLU A 171 -1.01 17.65 8.34
CA GLU A 171 -1.08 17.77 9.80
C GLU A 171 0.25 17.43 10.48
N TYR A 172 0.94 16.38 10.02
CA TYR A 172 2.24 15.99 10.53
C TYR A 172 3.30 17.06 10.24
N ALA A 173 3.33 17.61 9.02
CA ALA A 173 4.27 18.65 8.66
C ALA A 173 4.03 19.96 9.43
N ASP A 174 2.76 20.34 9.61
CA ASP A 174 2.37 21.52 10.40
C ASP A 174 2.80 21.38 11.88
N ALA A 175 2.65 20.17 12.43
CA ALA A 175 3.01 19.91 13.83
C ALA A 175 4.53 19.76 14.08
N THR A 176 5.30 19.29 13.09
CA THR A 176 6.71 18.89 13.30
C THR A 176 7.72 19.68 12.47
N GLY A 177 7.26 20.50 11.53
CA GLY A 177 8.10 21.20 10.56
C GLY A 177 8.79 20.28 9.53
N THR A 178 8.41 19.01 9.47
CA THR A 178 9.04 18.00 8.59
C THR A 178 8.04 16.94 8.15
N TYR A 179 8.50 16.01 7.31
CA TYR A 179 7.72 14.82 6.91
C TYR A 179 8.34 13.54 7.47
N PRO A 180 7.55 12.45 7.57
CA PRO A 180 8.10 11.15 7.95
C PRO A 180 9.28 10.79 7.04
N LYS A 181 10.43 10.43 7.62
CA LYS A 181 11.62 10.05 6.86
C LYS A 181 11.64 8.53 6.67
N ALA A 182 12.22 8.09 5.54
CA ALA A 182 12.61 6.70 5.39
C ALA A 182 13.57 6.33 6.53
N ARG A 183 13.40 5.15 7.13
CA ARG A 183 14.48 4.59 7.95
C ARG A 183 15.65 4.28 7.03
N PRO A 184 16.91 4.51 7.46
CA PRO A 184 18.07 4.13 6.68
C PRO A 184 17.95 2.65 6.33
N ALA A 185 18.41 2.31 5.11
CA ALA A 185 18.45 0.93 4.65
C ALA A 185 19.09 0.05 5.73
N PRO A 186 18.50 -1.09 6.12
CA PRO A 186 19.22 -2.07 6.92
C PRO A 186 20.47 -2.47 6.16
N ILE A 187 21.55 -2.68 6.88
CA ILE A 187 22.75 -3.33 6.35
C ILE A 187 22.28 -4.65 5.72
N ASP A 188 22.68 -4.86 4.49
CA ASP A 188 22.34 -6.02 3.66
C ASP A 188 22.72 -7.34 4.39
N ILE A 189 21.82 -7.83 5.22
CA ILE A 189 21.93 -9.16 5.80
C ILE A 189 21.49 -10.09 4.68
N LYS A 190 22.45 -10.49 3.86
CA LYS A 190 22.27 -11.58 2.90
C LYS A 190 21.62 -12.74 3.64
N MET A 191 20.44 -13.15 3.18
CA MET A 191 19.66 -14.29 3.72
C MET A 191 20.42 -15.63 3.71
N ASN A 192 21.68 -15.67 3.27
CA ASN A 192 22.54 -16.88 3.20
C ASN A 192 23.11 -17.32 4.55
N SER A 193 22.93 -16.58 5.65
CA SER A 193 23.51 -16.99 6.94
C SER A 193 22.54 -17.72 7.87
N LEU A 194 21.28 -17.91 7.50
CA LEU A 194 20.33 -18.67 8.32
C LEU A 194 20.31 -20.18 8.02
N VAL A 195 20.91 -20.62 6.92
CA VAL A 195 20.99 -22.07 6.56
C VAL A 195 22.19 -22.76 7.20
N GLU A 196 23.24 -22.04 7.61
CA GLU A 196 24.47 -22.66 8.15
C GLU A 196 24.41 -22.94 9.66
N LEU A 197 23.39 -22.53 10.39
CA LEU A 197 23.28 -22.78 11.84
C LEU A 197 22.49 -24.03 12.22
N GLN A 198 21.97 -24.81 11.27
CA GLN A 198 21.26 -26.08 11.53
C GLN A 198 21.98 -27.32 11.02
N GLY A 199 23.22 -27.22 10.60
CA GLY A 199 24.04 -28.34 10.08
C GLY A 199 25.25 -28.67 10.95
N GLY A 200 25.08 -28.80 12.26
CA GLY A 200 26.21 -29.15 13.14
C GLY A 200 25.76 -29.91 14.38
N SER A 201 25.45 -31.19 14.24
CA SER A 201 25.72 -32.29 15.20
C SER A 201 25.23 -33.59 14.65
#